data_2d404a35e2585d0630249bd9abfcf83f
#
_entry.id   2d404a35e2585d0630249bd9abfcf83f
#
_cell.length_a   1.000
_cell.length_b   1.000
_cell.length_c   1.000
_cell.angle_alpha   90.00
_cell.angle_beta   90.00
_cell.angle_gamma   90.00
#
_symmetry.space_group_name_H-M   'P 1'
#
loop_
_entity.id
_entity.type
_entity.pdbx_description
1 polymer ?
#
loop_
_entity_poly.entity_id
_entity_poly.type
_entity_poly.pdbx_seq_one_letter_code
_entity_poly.pdbx_strand_id
1 'polypeptide(L)'
;MNVASISLAPLEPAAQAAAASPTMGAALAALGLSLAPLVQAVLFRLQPRRRVFFARWGFSHVLGAVLAASVTYLLGEALLPDSAPFDGPLRGLLLPQLAMLGALGVALWSARLKQPEGWRALGFPKNTRGDHAGENGRSALLALGALAGSLPLIVGVSFLWPAVLEFLGAGGDAGAITAWPELTGSALVTAYVLAVVVAPLLEETFFRGFLQPLFVQNFSEVGGVLLVALLFASIHGAGPFLPVFIVGLMLGAIKLKTQRVWPCALAHGLYNALVLGLASA
;
A
#
# COMPACT_ATOMS: atom_id res chain seq x y z
N MET A 1 38.17 -14.96 -29.07
CA MET A 1 36.86 -15.56 -28.77
C MET A 1 35.87 -14.43 -28.67
N ASN A 2 34.94 -14.31 -29.64
CA ASN A 2 33.96 -13.24 -29.76
C ASN A 2 32.91 -13.37 -28.67
N VAL A 3 32.81 -12.38 -27.81
CA VAL A 3 31.65 -12.19 -26.93
C VAL A 3 30.56 -11.57 -27.81
N ALA A 4 29.58 -12.39 -28.20
CA ALA A 4 28.42 -11.95 -28.94
C ALA A 4 27.66 -10.94 -28.08
N SER A 5 27.57 -9.69 -28.54
CA SER A 5 26.72 -8.67 -28.04
C SER A 5 25.26 -9.16 -28.19
N ILE A 6 24.63 -9.50 -27.09
CA ILE A 6 23.17 -9.70 -27.04
C ILE A 6 22.58 -8.33 -27.20
N SER A 7 22.12 -8.03 -28.41
CA SER A 7 21.28 -6.88 -28.71
C SER A 7 19.94 -7.10 -28.01
N LEU A 8 19.72 -6.40 -26.91
CA LEU A 8 18.39 -6.21 -26.35
C LEU A 8 17.56 -5.43 -27.38
N ALA A 9 16.69 -6.15 -28.08
CA ALA A 9 15.68 -5.51 -28.92
C ALA A 9 14.82 -4.59 -28.01
N PRO A 10 14.51 -3.36 -28.45
CA PRO A 10 13.84 -2.41 -27.60
C PRO A 10 12.41 -2.89 -27.30
N LEU A 11 12.05 -2.89 -26.01
CA LEU A 11 10.67 -2.97 -25.52
C LEU A 11 9.93 -1.66 -25.86
N GLU A 12 10.03 -1.21 -27.11
CA GLU A 12 9.63 0.11 -27.55
C GLU A 12 8.13 0.34 -27.81
N PRO A 13 7.26 -0.64 -28.17
CA PRO A 13 5.89 -0.24 -28.45
C PRO A 13 5.04 0.01 -27.19
N ALA A 14 5.24 -0.75 -26.11
CA ALA A 14 4.43 -0.57 -24.89
C ALA A 14 4.91 0.61 -24.04
N ALA A 15 6.22 0.85 -23.97
CA ALA A 15 6.78 2.01 -23.28
C ALA A 15 6.52 3.31 -24.08
N GLN A 16 6.51 3.25 -25.42
CA GLN A 16 6.16 4.39 -26.26
C GLN A 16 4.64 4.63 -26.32
N ALA A 17 3.80 3.60 -26.22
CA ALA A 17 2.36 3.77 -26.02
C ALA A 17 2.05 4.29 -24.61
N ALA A 18 2.84 3.96 -23.60
CA ALA A 18 2.78 4.55 -22.26
C ALA A 18 3.33 6.00 -22.21
N ALA A 19 4.13 6.42 -23.18
CA ALA A 19 4.36 7.83 -23.50
C ALA A 19 3.11 8.50 -24.10
N ALA A 20 1.92 7.88 -23.91
CA ALA A 20 0.62 8.45 -24.16
C ALA A 20 0.57 9.83 -23.52
N SER A 21 0.57 10.78 -24.34
CA SER A 21 0.71 12.22 -24.20
C SER A 21 0.51 12.76 -22.79
N PRO A 22 1.36 13.67 -22.30
CA PRO A 22 1.16 14.39 -21.03
C PRO A 22 -0.27 14.92 -20.85
N THR A 23 -0.96 15.17 -21.97
CA THR A 23 -2.37 15.59 -22.03
C THR A 23 -3.34 14.53 -21.51
N MET A 24 -3.14 13.23 -21.78
CA MET A 24 -4.02 12.17 -21.26
C MET A 24 -3.82 12.00 -19.75
N GLY A 25 -2.57 12.00 -19.27
CA GLY A 25 -2.28 11.97 -17.84
C GLY A 25 -2.90 13.17 -17.11
N ALA A 26 -2.74 14.37 -17.66
CA ALA A 26 -3.34 15.59 -17.12
C ALA A 26 -4.88 15.53 -17.12
N ALA A 27 -5.50 15.03 -18.18
CA ALA A 27 -6.95 14.87 -18.27
C ALA A 27 -7.48 13.86 -17.23
N LEU A 28 -6.79 12.72 -17.05
CA LEU A 28 -7.15 11.73 -16.05
C LEU A 28 -6.94 12.25 -14.61
N ALA A 29 -5.87 13.00 -14.37
CA ALA A 29 -5.64 13.64 -13.08
C ALA A 29 -6.71 14.69 -12.76
N ALA A 30 -7.08 15.53 -13.73
CA ALA A 30 -8.14 16.52 -13.58
C ALA A 30 -9.51 15.86 -13.33
N LEU A 31 -9.84 14.80 -14.09
CA LEU A 31 -11.05 14.00 -13.86
C LEU A 31 -11.05 13.40 -12.46
N GLY A 32 -9.93 12.84 -12.02
CA GLY A 32 -9.78 12.27 -10.69
C GLY A 32 -9.91 13.30 -9.57
N LEU A 33 -9.29 14.49 -9.74
CA LEU A 33 -9.44 15.59 -8.78
C LEU A 33 -10.89 16.07 -8.66
N SER A 34 -11.67 15.96 -9.73
CA SER A 34 -13.09 16.34 -9.73
C SER A 34 -13.98 15.24 -9.15
N LEU A 35 -13.74 13.97 -9.51
CA LEU A 35 -14.60 12.84 -9.14
C LEU A 35 -14.28 12.29 -7.75
N ALA A 36 -13.01 12.21 -7.36
CA ALA A 36 -12.63 11.59 -6.10
C ALA A 36 -13.29 12.27 -4.87
N PRO A 37 -13.30 13.61 -4.74
CA PRO A 37 -14.00 14.29 -3.65
C PRO A 37 -15.51 14.03 -3.68
N LEU A 38 -16.13 14.01 -4.86
CA LEU A 38 -17.56 13.77 -5.01
C LEU A 38 -17.93 12.36 -4.59
N VAL A 39 -17.22 11.34 -5.10
CA VAL A 39 -17.42 9.94 -4.74
C VAL A 39 -17.19 9.73 -3.26
N GLN A 40 -16.12 10.30 -2.70
CA GLN A 40 -15.85 10.23 -1.27
C GLN A 40 -16.93 10.93 -0.45
N ALA A 41 -17.42 12.11 -0.85
CA ALA A 41 -18.48 12.81 -0.16
C ALA A 41 -19.78 11.98 -0.12
N VAL A 42 -20.14 11.34 -1.23
CA VAL A 42 -21.32 10.44 -1.30
C VAL A 42 -21.10 9.22 -0.40
N LEU A 43 -19.98 8.52 -0.56
CA LEU A 43 -19.66 7.33 0.24
C LEU A 43 -19.56 7.65 1.73
N PHE A 44 -19.04 8.83 2.07
CA PHE A 44 -18.91 9.27 3.46
C PHE A 44 -20.25 9.71 4.09
N ARG A 45 -21.20 10.18 3.30
CA ARG A 45 -22.58 10.45 3.79
C ARG A 45 -23.36 9.17 4.06
N LEU A 46 -23.09 8.10 3.33
CA LEU A 46 -23.78 6.82 3.47
C LEU A 46 -23.32 6.01 4.70
N GLN A 47 -22.24 6.41 5.35
CA GLN A 47 -21.69 5.71 6.53
C GLN A 47 -21.80 6.59 7.77
N PRO A 48 -22.35 6.08 8.90
CA PRO A 48 -22.34 6.81 10.15
C PRO A 48 -20.91 7.06 10.63
N ARG A 49 -20.67 8.23 11.23
CA ARG A 49 -19.39 8.53 11.88
C ARG A 49 -19.19 7.54 13.03
N ARG A 50 -18.13 6.73 12.94
CA ARG A 50 -17.70 5.87 14.06
C ARG A 50 -16.69 6.65 14.90
N ARG A 51 -16.72 6.41 16.23
CA ARG A 51 -15.69 6.97 17.11
C ARG A 51 -14.35 6.39 16.71
N VAL A 52 -13.36 7.28 16.53
CA VAL A 52 -11.97 6.87 16.29
C VAL A 52 -11.49 6.08 17.50
N PHE A 53 -10.86 4.96 17.24
CA PHE A 53 -10.27 4.12 18.28
C PHE A 53 -9.11 4.87 18.96
N PHE A 54 -9.07 4.87 20.29
CA PHE A 54 -8.01 5.51 21.06
C PHE A 54 -6.86 4.53 21.31
N ALA A 55 -5.70 4.80 20.74
CA ALA A 55 -4.49 4.00 20.94
C ALA A 55 -3.90 4.28 22.34
N ARG A 56 -3.69 3.24 23.12
CA ARG A 56 -2.99 3.33 24.43
C ARG A 56 -1.49 3.05 24.35
N TRP A 57 -0.96 2.82 23.16
CA TRP A 57 0.47 2.80 22.87
C TRP A 57 0.93 4.19 22.42
N GLY A 58 2.22 4.48 22.56
CA GLY A 58 2.82 5.78 22.19
C GLY A 58 3.91 5.63 21.14
N PHE A 59 4.55 6.72 20.78
CA PHE A 59 5.63 6.77 19.78
C PHE A 59 6.85 5.91 20.13
N SER A 60 7.12 5.63 21.41
CA SER A 60 8.16 4.68 21.83
C SER A 60 7.92 3.26 21.31
N HIS A 61 6.65 2.84 21.22
CA HIS A 61 6.29 1.55 20.62
C HIS A 61 6.44 1.55 19.11
N VAL A 62 6.23 2.71 18.46
CA VAL A 62 6.51 2.88 17.02
C VAL A 62 8.01 2.77 16.77
N LEU A 63 8.85 3.42 17.59
CA LEU A 63 10.29 3.27 17.50
C LEU A 63 10.73 1.81 17.69
N GLY A 64 10.16 1.12 18.68
CA GLY A 64 10.38 -0.32 18.88
C GLY A 64 10.00 -1.15 17.66
N ALA A 65 8.88 -0.83 17.00
CA ALA A 65 8.44 -1.51 15.78
C ALA A 65 9.40 -1.26 14.60
N VAL A 66 9.91 -0.03 14.44
CA VAL A 66 10.91 0.31 13.42
C VAL A 66 12.22 -0.45 13.66
N LEU A 67 12.70 -0.49 14.91
CA LEU A 67 13.90 -1.25 15.27
C LEU A 67 13.71 -2.75 15.00
N ALA A 68 12.57 -3.32 15.37
CA ALA A 68 12.27 -4.73 15.09
C ALA A 68 12.20 -5.00 13.57
N ALA A 69 11.61 -4.11 12.79
CA ALA A 69 11.60 -4.19 11.34
C ALA A 69 13.02 -4.18 10.76
N SER A 70 13.87 -3.26 11.24
CA SER A 70 15.28 -3.18 10.79
C SER A 70 16.06 -4.46 11.14
N VAL A 71 15.89 -4.98 12.34
CA VAL A 71 16.55 -6.22 12.77
C VAL A 71 16.09 -7.40 11.91
N THR A 72 14.79 -7.56 11.70
CA THR A 72 14.26 -8.67 10.88
C THR A 72 14.63 -8.54 9.41
N TYR A 73 14.73 -7.32 8.88
CA TYR A 73 15.26 -7.08 7.53
C TYR A 73 16.73 -7.54 7.43
N LEU A 74 17.59 -7.08 8.33
CA LEU A 74 19.01 -7.43 8.34
C LEU A 74 19.24 -8.93 8.57
N LEU A 75 18.45 -9.57 9.41
CA LEU A 75 18.48 -11.03 9.58
C LEU A 75 18.03 -11.73 8.29
N GLY A 76 17.00 -11.23 7.62
CA GLY A 76 16.56 -11.74 6.32
C GLY A 76 17.66 -11.63 5.28
N GLU A 77 18.33 -10.47 5.18
CA GLU A 77 19.50 -10.28 4.30
C GLU A 77 20.61 -11.28 4.58
N ALA A 78 20.91 -11.52 5.86
CA ALA A 78 22.00 -12.40 6.26
C ALA A 78 21.70 -13.92 6.11
N LEU A 79 20.43 -14.31 6.22
CA LEU A 79 20.02 -15.71 6.30
C LEU A 79 19.41 -16.24 5.00
N LEU A 80 18.81 -15.38 4.16
CA LEU A 80 18.27 -15.83 2.88
C LEU A 80 19.45 -16.07 1.90
N PRO A 81 19.50 -17.24 1.26
CA PRO A 81 20.56 -17.54 0.32
C PRO A 81 20.47 -16.65 -0.93
N ASP A 82 21.63 -16.28 -1.49
CA ASP A 82 21.76 -15.55 -2.76
C ASP A 82 21.68 -16.50 -3.97
N SER A 83 20.70 -17.38 -3.96
CA SER A 83 20.50 -18.38 -5.02
C SER A 83 19.01 -18.60 -5.25
N ALA A 84 18.66 -19.09 -6.44
CA ALA A 84 17.28 -19.42 -6.77
C ALA A 84 16.64 -20.34 -5.72
N PRO A 85 15.36 -20.12 -5.32
CA PRO A 85 14.42 -19.12 -5.87
C PRO A 85 14.45 -17.76 -5.16
N PHE A 86 15.39 -17.50 -4.25
CA PHE A 86 15.42 -16.31 -3.37
C PHE A 86 16.32 -15.18 -3.86
N ASP A 87 16.84 -15.26 -5.09
CA ASP A 87 17.57 -14.20 -5.75
C ASP A 87 16.66 -13.20 -6.48
N GLY A 88 17.20 -12.05 -6.80
CA GLY A 88 16.54 -11.03 -7.63
C GLY A 88 15.18 -10.55 -7.10
N PRO A 89 14.15 -10.50 -7.98
CA PRO A 89 12.87 -9.87 -7.67
C PRO A 89 12.12 -10.48 -6.49
N LEU A 90 12.20 -11.79 -6.29
CA LEU A 90 11.51 -12.46 -5.19
C LEU A 90 12.10 -12.07 -3.83
N ARG A 91 13.44 -11.92 -3.75
CA ARG A 91 14.11 -11.40 -2.55
C ARG A 91 13.63 -9.99 -2.21
N GLY A 92 13.56 -9.11 -3.24
CA GLY A 92 13.04 -7.75 -3.10
C GLY A 92 11.61 -7.67 -2.58
N LEU A 93 10.79 -8.71 -2.81
CA LEU A 93 9.45 -8.82 -2.25
C LEU A 93 9.43 -9.41 -0.85
N LEU A 94 10.27 -10.39 -0.55
CA LEU A 94 10.26 -11.12 0.72
C LEU A 94 10.85 -10.30 1.87
N LEU A 95 11.96 -9.61 1.65
CA LEU A 95 12.64 -8.85 2.71
C LEU A 95 11.79 -7.76 3.35
N PRO A 96 11.06 -6.93 2.59
CA PRO A 96 10.12 -5.98 3.19
C PRO A 96 9.01 -6.67 4.01
N GLN A 97 8.56 -7.86 3.59
CA GLN A 97 7.54 -8.60 4.35
C GLN A 97 8.10 -9.15 5.66
N LEU A 98 9.36 -9.62 5.69
CA LEU A 98 10.04 -10.00 6.92
C LEU A 98 10.19 -8.82 7.87
N ALA A 99 10.59 -7.65 7.37
CA ALA A 99 10.64 -6.42 8.14
C ALA A 99 9.27 -6.07 8.72
N MET A 100 8.22 -6.16 7.90
CA MET A 100 6.84 -5.89 8.33
C MET A 100 6.37 -6.87 9.41
N LEU A 101 6.75 -8.14 9.35
CA LEU A 101 6.46 -9.12 10.41
C LEU A 101 7.13 -8.73 11.73
N GLY A 102 8.36 -8.24 11.71
CA GLY A 102 9.04 -7.71 12.90
C GLY A 102 8.29 -6.52 13.51
N ALA A 103 7.91 -5.56 12.69
CA ALA A 103 7.11 -4.41 13.13
C ALA A 103 5.76 -4.83 13.72
N LEU A 104 5.06 -5.78 13.07
CA LEU A 104 3.78 -6.31 13.53
C LEU A 104 3.90 -7.09 14.83
N GLY A 105 5.01 -7.79 15.06
CA GLY A 105 5.28 -8.44 16.34
C GLY A 105 5.20 -7.44 17.50
N VAL A 106 5.84 -6.29 17.36
CA VAL A 106 5.78 -5.19 18.35
C VAL A 106 4.38 -4.58 18.43
N ALA A 107 3.72 -4.37 17.29
CA ALA A 107 2.37 -3.81 17.26
C ALA A 107 1.35 -4.71 17.99
N LEU A 108 1.38 -6.02 17.70
CA LEU A 108 0.52 -7.02 18.34
C LEU A 108 0.81 -7.13 19.84
N TRP A 109 2.09 -7.14 20.22
CA TRP A 109 2.51 -7.15 21.62
C TRP A 109 2.04 -5.89 22.35
N SER A 110 2.23 -4.71 21.75
CA SER A 110 1.78 -3.44 22.31
C SER A 110 0.25 -3.42 22.49
N ALA A 111 -0.50 -3.84 21.47
CA ALA A 111 -1.95 -3.94 21.53
C ALA A 111 -2.39 -4.94 22.62
N ARG A 112 -1.72 -6.11 22.71
CA ARG A 112 -2.03 -7.14 23.72
C ARG A 112 -1.85 -6.65 25.15
N LEU A 113 -0.80 -5.86 25.41
CA LEU A 113 -0.48 -5.37 26.76
C LEU A 113 -1.23 -4.10 27.15
N LYS A 114 -1.48 -3.21 26.20
CA LYS A 114 -2.01 -1.86 26.47
C LYS A 114 -3.51 -1.73 26.28
N GLN A 115 -4.15 -2.61 25.49
CA GLN A 115 -5.56 -2.50 25.15
C GLN A 115 -6.38 -3.63 25.78
N PRO A 116 -7.56 -3.30 26.35
CA PRO A 116 -8.47 -4.34 26.89
C PRO A 116 -8.93 -5.33 25.82
N GLU A 117 -9.08 -4.86 24.57
CA GLU A 117 -9.46 -5.68 23.42
C GLU A 117 -8.29 -6.49 22.84
N GLY A 118 -7.07 -6.26 23.33
CA GLY A 118 -5.86 -6.89 22.83
C GLY A 118 -5.62 -6.57 21.34
N TRP A 119 -5.20 -7.57 20.55
CA TRP A 119 -4.91 -7.41 19.11
C TRP A 119 -6.13 -6.98 18.28
N ARG A 120 -7.37 -7.18 18.78
CA ARG A 120 -8.58 -6.70 18.12
C ARG A 120 -8.64 -5.18 18.00
N ALA A 121 -7.95 -4.48 18.88
CA ALA A 121 -7.80 -3.04 18.85
C ALA A 121 -7.15 -2.52 17.56
N LEU A 122 -6.39 -3.36 16.85
CA LEU A 122 -5.81 -3.02 15.55
C LEU A 122 -6.84 -2.96 14.40
N GLY A 123 -8.13 -3.15 14.70
CA GLY A 123 -9.21 -3.05 13.71
C GLY A 123 -9.75 -4.39 13.22
N PHE A 124 -9.56 -5.44 14.04
CA PHE A 124 -10.18 -6.75 13.83
C PHE A 124 -11.51 -6.83 14.61
N PRO A 125 -12.65 -7.01 13.96
CA PRO A 125 -13.95 -6.98 14.62
C PRO A 125 -14.11 -8.11 15.63
N LYS A 126 -14.88 -7.84 16.72
CA LYS A 126 -15.35 -8.91 17.61
C LYS A 126 -16.35 -9.79 16.84
N ASN A 127 -16.25 -11.10 17.05
CA ASN A 127 -17.22 -12.05 16.53
C ASN A 127 -18.45 -12.05 17.47
N THR A 128 -19.23 -10.97 17.45
CA THR A 128 -20.49 -10.86 18.21
C THR A 128 -21.65 -11.28 17.31
N ARG A 129 -22.55 -12.12 17.83
CA ARG A 129 -23.79 -12.54 17.13
C ARG A 129 -24.63 -11.29 16.86
N GLY A 130 -24.72 -10.83 15.62
CA GLY A 130 -25.48 -9.67 15.18
C GLY A 130 -25.19 -9.32 13.73
N ASP A 131 -25.94 -8.45 13.11
CA ASP A 131 -25.99 -8.13 11.67
C ASP A 131 -24.64 -7.69 11.05
N HIS A 132 -23.65 -8.59 11.08
CA HIS A 132 -22.32 -8.32 10.52
C HIS A 132 -22.29 -8.44 8.99
N ALA A 133 -23.23 -9.17 8.38
CA ALA A 133 -23.27 -9.32 6.93
C ALA A 133 -23.57 -7.97 6.25
N GLY A 134 -24.54 -7.23 6.74
CA GLY A 134 -24.86 -5.88 6.25
C GLY A 134 -23.73 -4.88 6.46
N GLU A 135 -23.07 -4.91 7.63
CA GLU A 135 -21.91 -4.03 7.91
C GLU A 135 -20.69 -4.40 7.06
N ASN A 136 -20.43 -5.69 6.84
CA ASN A 136 -19.35 -6.14 5.99
C ASN A 136 -19.60 -5.76 4.53
N GLY A 137 -20.83 -5.96 4.03
CA GLY A 137 -21.20 -5.54 2.69
C GLY A 137 -21.03 -4.04 2.46
N ARG A 138 -21.49 -3.20 3.41
CA ARG A 138 -21.28 -1.75 3.34
C ARG A 138 -19.80 -1.36 3.36
N SER A 139 -18.99 -2.03 4.18
CA SER A 139 -17.54 -1.76 4.26
C SER A 139 -16.83 -2.17 2.98
N ALA A 140 -17.22 -3.30 2.35
CA ALA A 140 -16.72 -3.71 1.05
C ALA A 140 -17.11 -2.70 -0.05
N LEU A 141 -18.38 -2.29 -0.11
CA LEU A 141 -18.86 -1.32 -1.09
C LEU A 141 -18.14 0.03 -0.94
N LEU A 142 -17.87 0.46 0.30
CA LEU A 142 -17.10 1.68 0.54
C LEU A 142 -15.66 1.53 0.04
N ALA A 143 -15.02 0.39 0.29
CA ALA A 143 -13.66 0.13 -0.16
C ALA A 143 -13.56 0.11 -1.70
N LEU A 144 -14.47 -0.61 -2.36
CA LEU A 144 -14.55 -0.69 -3.83
C LEU A 144 -14.88 0.65 -4.47
N GLY A 145 -15.84 1.38 -3.91
CA GLY A 145 -16.23 2.71 -4.40
C GLY A 145 -15.13 3.75 -4.20
N ALA A 146 -14.41 3.71 -3.08
CA ALA A 146 -13.27 4.60 -2.84
C ALA A 146 -12.13 4.28 -3.82
N LEU A 147 -11.83 3.00 -4.07
CA LEU A 147 -10.84 2.60 -5.07
C LEU A 147 -11.24 3.08 -6.46
N ALA A 148 -12.45 2.73 -6.92
CA ALA A 148 -12.93 3.12 -8.24
C ALA A 148 -12.93 4.65 -8.44
N GLY A 149 -13.36 5.41 -7.43
CA GLY A 149 -13.35 6.88 -7.49
C GLY A 149 -11.97 7.51 -7.46
N SER A 150 -10.97 6.83 -6.88
CA SER A 150 -9.59 7.33 -6.81
C SER A 150 -8.73 6.89 -8.00
N LEU A 151 -9.11 5.84 -8.74
CA LEU A 151 -8.33 5.30 -9.86
C LEU A 151 -7.97 6.34 -10.93
N PRO A 152 -8.87 7.21 -11.43
CA PRO A 152 -8.51 8.20 -12.43
C PRO A 152 -7.39 9.14 -11.95
N LEU A 153 -7.44 9.55 -10.67
CA LEU A 153 -6.41 10.39 -10.07
C LEU A 153 -5.09 9.64 -9.94
N ILE A 154 -5.13 8.41 -9.43
CA ILE A 154 -3.93 7.58 -9.24
C ILE A 154 -3.26 7.34 -10.59
N VAL A 155 -4.01 6.91 -11.59
CA VAL A 155 -3.50 6.67 -12.95
C VAL A 155 -2.96 7.96 -13.58
N GLY A 156 -3.71 9.06 -13.52
CA GLY A 156 -3.26 10.35 -14.06
C GLY A 156 -1.94 10.81 -13.43
N VAL A 157 -1.81 10.70 -12.12
CA VAL A 157 -0.59 11.06 -11.41
C VAL A 157 0.56 10.09 -11.73
N SER A 158 0.29 8.81 -11.94
CA SER A 158 1.32 7.84 -12.34
C SER A 158 1.96 8.18 -13.69
N PHE A 159 1.21 8.82 -14.59
CA PHE A 159 1.77 9.33 -15.86
C PHE A 159 2.55 10.65 -15.71
N LEU A 160 2.16 11.50 -14.76
CA LEU A 160 2.76 12.82 -14.60
C LEU A 160 3.99 12.79 -13.68
N TRP A 161 4.01 11.92 -12.69
CA TRP A 161 5.04 11.91 -11.66
C TRP A 161 6.45 11.63 -12.19
N PRO A 162 6.69 10.73 -13.14
CA PRO A 162 8.03 10.51 -13.72
C PRO A 162 8.61 11.79 -14.35
N ALA A 163 7.80 12.59 -15.06
CA ALA A 163 8.25 13.85 -15.63
C ALA A 163 8.62 14.89 -14.55
N VAL A 164 7.92 14.88 -13.41
CA VAL A 164 8.26 15.73 -12.27
C VAL A 164 9.59 15.29 -11.66
N LEU A 165 9.81 13.99 -11.48
CA LEU A 165 11.08 13.44 -10.97
C LEU A 165 12.26 13.78 -11.90
N GLU A 166 12.07 13.67 -13.20
CA GLU A 166 13.07 14.04 -14.20
C GLU A 166 13.42 15.54 -14.10
N PHE A 167 12.39 16.40 -14.03
CA PHE A 167 12.57 17.85 -13.85
C PHE A 167 13.33 18.20 -12.56
N LEU A 168 13.11 17.44 -11.48
CA LEU A 168 13.80 17.61 -10.19
C LEU A 168 15.20 16.99 -10.16
N GLY A 169 15.65 16.35 -11.24
CA GLY A 169 16.93 15.62 -11.28
C GLY A 169 16.95 14.34 -10.41
N ALA A 170 15.77 13.87 -9.99
CA ALA A 170 15.58 12.67 -9.17
C ALA A 170 15.10 11.47 -9.99
N GLY A 171 15.13 11.55 -11.33
CA GLY A 171 14.76 10.47 -12.23
C GLY A 171 15.74 9.31 -12.13
N GLY A 172 15.29 8.09 -11.97
CA GLY A 172 16.19 6.95 -11.98
C GLY A 172 15.62 5.60 -11.56
N ASP A 173 14.65 5.49 -10.69
CA ASP A 173 14.14 4.17 -10.30
C ASP A 173 12.63 4.05 -10.51
N ALA A 174 12.24 3.30 -11.53
CA ALA A 174 10.84 2.93 -11.76
C ALA A 174 10.29 1.97 -10.68
N GLY A 175 11.11 1.61 -9.69
CA GLY A 175 10.74 0.74 -8.58
C GLY A 175 10.63 -0.76 -8.95
N ALA A 176 10.33 -1.59 -7.97
CA ALA A 176 10.33 -3.06 -8.06
C ALA A 176 9.36 -3.67 -9.10
N ILE A 177 8.47 -2.88 -9.69
CA ILE A 177 7.48 -3.36 -10.68
C ILE A 177 8.13 -3.75 -12.02
N THR A 178 9.29 -3.20 -12.35
CA THR A 178 9.97 -3.48 -13.63
C THR A 178 10.60 -4.87 -13.72
N ALA A 179 10.79 -5.56 -12.60
CA ALA A 179 11.44 -6.87 -12.54
C ALA A 179 10.48 -8.08 -12.66
N TRP A 180 9.17 -7.85 -12.71
CA TRP A 180 8.15 -8.91 -12.73
C TRP A 180 8.09 -9.76 -14.00
N PRO A 181 8.37 -9.22 -15.21
CA PRO A 181 8.40 -10.01 -16.44
C PRO A 181 9.39 -11.19 -16.42
N GLU A 182 10.38 -11.15 -15.54
CA GLU A 182 11.39 -12.21 -15.40
C GLU A 182 10.91 -13.40 -14.56
N LEU A 183 9.82 -13.23 -13.79
CA LEU A 183 9.26 -14.27 -12.93
C LEU A 183 8.35 -15.22 -13.72
N THR A 184 8.57 -16.51 -13.58
CA THR A 184 7.75 -17.54 -14.22
C THR A 184 7.36 -18.65 -13.24
N GLY A 185 6.34 -19.45 -13.60
CA GLY A 185 5.94 -20.63 -12.83
C GLY A 185 5.54 -20.29 -11.37
N SER A 186 6.05 -21.08 -10.43
CA SER A 186 5.74 -20.94 -9.01
C SER A 186 6.25 -19.63 -8.40
N ALA A 187 7.35 -19.07 -8.90
CA ALA A 187 7.90 -17.80 -8.42
C ALA A 187 6.94 -16.64 -8.74
N LEU A 188 6.36 -16.61 -9.93
CA LEU A 188 5.34 -15.64 -10.31
C LEU A 188 4.10 -15.74 -9.43
N VAL A 189 3.58 -16.95 -9.21
CA VAL A 189 2.42 -17.18 -8.32
C VAL A 189 2.73 -16.71 -6.91
N THR A 190 3.91 -17.02 -6.39
CA THR A 190 4.34 -16.58 -5.06
C THR A 190 4.39 -15.05 -4.98
N ALA A 191 4.97 -14.40 -5.98
CA ALA A 191 5.03 -12.94 -6.05
C ALA A 191 3.63 -12.30 -6.06
N TYR A 192 2.69 -12.83 -6.85
CA TYR A 192 1.29 -12.37 -6.84
C TYR A 192 0.64 -12.55 -5.47
N VAL A 193 0.78 -13.71 -4.83
CA VAL A 193 0.21 -13.94 -3.49
C VAL A 193 0.81 -12.98 -2.47
N LEU A 194 2.13 -12.78 -2.51
CA LEU A 194 2.80 -11.83 -1.63
C LEU A 194 2.29 -10.41 -1.84
N ALA A 195 2.24 -9.92 -3.06
CA ALA A 195 1.90 -8.54 -3.35
C ALA A 195 0.40 -8.23 -3.24
N VAL A 196 -0.48 -9.19 -3.60
CA VAL A 196 -1.93 -8.95 -3.63
C VAL A 196 -2.61 -9.29 -2.31
N VAL A 197 -2.05 -10.24 -1.56
CA VAL A 197 -2.70 -10.72 -0.33
C VAL A 197 -1.85 -10.44 0.92
N VAL A 198 -0.62 -10.95 0.94
CA VAL A 198 0.21 -10.93 2.17
C VAL A 198 0.63 -9.51 2.52
N ALA A 199 1.25 -8.80 1.58
CA ALA A 199 1.71 -7.43 1.81
C ALA A 199 0.57 -6.50 2.24
N PRO A 200 -0.58 -6.43 1.53
CA PRO A 200 -1.70 -5.59 1.98
C PRO A 200 -2.21 -5.93 3.38
N LEU A 201 -2.27 -7.21 3.76
CA LEU A 201 -2.71 -7.59 5.11
C LEU A 201 -1.73 -7.12 6.19
N LEU A 202 -0.44 -7.32 5.98
CA LEU A 202 0.60 -6.94 6.92
C LEU A 202 0.70 -5.41 7.04
N GLU A 203 0.77 -4.73 5.90
CA GLU A 203 0.93 -3.29 5.83
C GLU A 203 -0.29 -2.55 6.38
N GLU A 204 -1.50 -2.94 6.01
CA GLU A 204 -2.69 -2.28 6.53
C GLU A 204 -2.89 -2.55 8.03
N THR A 205 -2.48 -3.71 8.53
CA THR A 205 -2.51 -3.97 9.97
C THR A 205 -1.53 -3.04 10.71
N PHE A 206 -0.37 -2.80 10.16
CA PHE A 206 0.61 -1.90 10.75
C PHE A 206 0.23 -0.42 10.55
N PHE A 207 0.03 0.03 9.31
CA PHE A 207 -0.22 1.44 9.03
C PHE A 207 -1.61 1.89 9.50
N ARG A 208 -2.68 1.15 9.22
CA ARG A 208 -4.06 1.53 9.54
C ARG A 208 -4.50 1.00 10.91
N GLY A 209 -3.98 -0.16 11.32
CA GLY A 209 -4.29 -0.74 12.62
C GLY A 209 -3.50 -0.13 13.76
N PHE A 210 -2.19 0.05 13.60
CA PHE A 210 -1.29 0.46 14.67
C PHE A 210 -0.90 1.95 14.58
N LEU A 211 -0.41 2.45 13.45
CA LEU A 211 0.06 3.83 13.34
C LEU A 211 -1.08 4.84 13.27
N GLN A 212 -2.05 4.65 12.38
CA GLN A 212 -3.07 5.66 12.11
C GLN A 212 -3.88 6.07 13.35
N PRO A 213 -4.33 5.17 14.25
CA PRO A 213 -5.01 5.60 15.47
C PRO A 213 -4.15 6.51 16.36
N LEU A 214 -2.86 6.21 16.51
CA LEU A 214 -1.93 7.03 17.28
C LEU A 214 -1.74 8.42 16.65
N PHE A 215 -1.56 8.49 15.34
CA PHE A 215 -1.35 9.75 14.64
C PHE A 215 -2.62 10.60 14.63
N VAL A 216 -3.78 10.01 14.40
CA VAL A 216 -5.08 10.71 14.42
C VAL A 216 -5.35 11.34 15.80
N GLN A 217 -5.05 10.64 16.88
CA GLN A 217 -5.26 11.20 18.23
C GLN A 217 -4.31 12.34 18.59
N ASN A 218 -3.11 12.39 17.97
CA ASN A 218 -2.10 13.42 18.26
C ASN A 218 -2.13 14.60 17.27
N PHE A 219 -2.59 14.39 16.01
CA PHE A 219 -2.50 15.36 14.91
C PHE A 219 -3.82 15.63 14.20
N SER A 220 -4.96 15.27 14.77
CA SER A 220 -6.30 15.30 14.14
C SER A 220 -6.54 14.18 13.11
N GLU A 221 -7.81 14.02 12.68
CA GLU A 221 -8.16 13.03 11.65
C GLU A 221 -7.44 13.27 10.33
N VAL A 222 -7.44 14.52 9.86
CA VAL A 222 -6.80 14.88 8.59
C VAL A 222 -5.28 14.81 8.71
N GLY A 223 -4.71 15.42 9.75
CA GLY A 223 -3.25 15.42 9.96
C GLY A 223 -2.69 14.01 10.16
N GLY A 224 -3.38 13.17 10.93
CA GLY A 224 -2.99 11.78 11.14
C GLY A 224 -3.03 10.95 9.87
N VAL A 225 -4.07 11.10 9.05
CA VAL A 225 -4.16 10.39 7.75
C VAL A 225 -3.06 10.87 6.80
N LEU A 226 -2.83 12.17 6.69
CA LEU A 226 -1.78 12.75 5.85
C LEU A 226 -0.39 12.22 6.24
N LEU A 227 -0.06 12.27 7.52
CA LEU A 227 1.26 11.82 8.01
C LEU A 227 1.48 10.32 7.81
N VAL A 228 0.45 9.50 8.07
CA VAL A 228 0.55 8.05 7.84
C VAL A 228 0.63 7.73 6.35
N ALA A 229 -0.08 8.46 5.49
CA ALA A 229 0.03 8.30 4.04
C ALA A 229 1.43 8.70 3.52
N LEU A 230 2.03 9.78 4.07
CA LEU A 230 3.41 10.16 3.76
C LEU A 230 4.41 9.08 4.17
N LEU A 231 4.30 8.55 5.39
CA LEU A 231 5.15 7.46 5.86
C LEU A 231 4.99 6.21 4.98
N PHE A 232 3.75 5.88 4.63
CA PHE A 232 3.45 4.75 3.74
C PHE A 232 4.10 4.92 2.36
N ALA A 233 3.96 6.11 1.75
CA ALA A 233 4.57 6.37 0.45
C ALA A 233 6.11 6.38 0.51
N SER A 234 6.69 6.91 1.60
CA SER A 234 8.14 7.03 1.76
C SER A 234 8.88 5.70 1.75
N ILE A 235 8.26 4.62 2.25
CA ILE A 235 8.89 3.29 2.23
C ILE A 235 8.86 2.62 0.84
N HIS A 236 8.09 3.16 -0.10
CA HIS A 236 8.00 2.64 -1.48
C HIS A 236 9.00 3.27 -2.45
N GLY A 237 9.79 4.25 -1.98
CA GLY A 237 10.78 4.94 -2.80
C GLY A 237 10.21 6.12 -3.60
N ALA A 238 11.09 6.84 -4.31
CA ALA A 238 10.73 8.06 -5.02
C ALA A 238 9.86 7.80 -6.25
N GLY A 239 10.12 6.73 -6.99
CA GLY A 239 9.42 6.40 -8.23
C GLY A 239 7.90 6.31 -8.08
N PRO A 240 7.35 5.46 -7.21
CA PRO A 240 5.92 5.35 -7.01
C PRO A 240 5.38 6.29 -5.90
N PHE A 241 6.20 7.21 -5.34
CA PHE A 241 5.85 7.98 -4.16
C PHE A 241 4.48 8.66 -4.23
N LEU A 242 4.24 9.47 -5.26
CA LEU A 242 3.03 10.28 -5.33
C LEU A 242 1.77 9.44 -5.61
N PRO A 243 1.77 8.48 -6.54
CA PRO A 243 0.66 7.54 -6.68
C PRO A 243 0.36 6.76 -5.38
N VAL A 244 1.38 6.23 -4.71
CA VAL A 244 1.22 5.48 -3.45
C VAL A 244 0.77 6.38 -2.31
N PHE A 245 1.16 7.65 -2.28
CA PHE A 245 0.64 8.63 -1.33
C PHE A 245 -0.88 8.81 -1.47
N ILE A 246 -1.38 8.93 -2.72
CA ILE A 246 -2.83 9.03 -2.99
C ILE A 246 -3.56 7.75 -2.55
N VAL A 247 -3.00 6.58 -2.85
CA VAL A 247 -3.51 5.30 -2.32
C VAL A 247 -3.52 5.33 -0.80
N GLY A 248 -2.45 5.80 -0.17
CA GLY A 248 -2.33 5.96 1.28
C GLY A 248 -3.44 6.82 1.90
N LEU A 249 -3.77 7.93 1.26
CA LEU A 249 -4.88 8.81 1.68
C LEU A 249 -6.24 8.11 1.56
N MET A 250 -6.49 7.44 0.45
CA MET A 250 -7.70 6.66 0.23
C MET A 250 -7.89 5.58 1.31
N LEU A 251 -6.86 4.79 1.56
CA LEU A 251 -6.89 3.72 2.58
C LEU A 251 -7.08 4.28 3.99
N GLY A 252 -6.42 5.42 4.30
CA GLY A 252 -6.61 6.13 5.56
C GLY A 252 -8.05 6.61 5.75
N ALA A 253 -8.68 7.12 4.70
CA ALA A 253 -10.09 7.53 4.70
C ALA A 253 -11.03 6.33 4.89
N ILE A 254 -10.79 5.19 4.23
CA ILE A 254 -11.54 3.93 4.44
C ILE A 254 -11.43 3.51 5.92
N LYS A 255 -10.23 3.55 6.49
CA LYS A 255 -10.02 3.21 7.91
C LYS A 255 -10.80 4.12 8.85
N LEU A 256 -10.79 5.44 8.63
CA LEU A 256 -11.56 6.38 9.45
C LEU A 256 -13.06 6.07 9.44
N LYS A 257 -13.59 5.64 8.31
CA LYS A 257 -15.01 5.34 8.16
C LYS A 257 -15.42 3.97 8.68
N THR A 258 -14.62 2.96 8.40
CA THR A 258 -14.97 1.58 8.76
C THR A 258 -14.48 1.18 10.15
N GLN A 259 -13.43 1.81 10.65
CA GLN A 259 -12.64 1.41 11.83
C GLN A 259 -12.10 -0.03 11.74
N ARG A 260 -12.08 -0.61 10.55
CA ARG A 260 -11.64 -1.98 10.26
C ARG A 260 -10.43 -1.96 9.33
N VAL A 261 -9.57 -2.96 9.46
CA VAL A 261 -8.37 -3.11 8.61
C VAL A 261 -8.69 -3.84 7.31
N TRP A 262 -9.56 -4.87 7.36
CA TRP A 262 -9.82 -5.70 6.18
C TRP A 262 -10.35 -4.95 4.94
N PRO A 263 -11.19 -3.88 5.05
CA PRO A 263 -11.61 -3.14 3.85
C PRO A 263 -10.45 -2.37 3.21
N CYS A 264 -9.49 -1.92 4.04
CA CYS A 264 -8.27 -1.29 3.55
C CYS A 264 -7.41 -2.32 2.80
N ALA A 265 -7.19 -3.50 3.41
CA ALA A 265 -6.44 -4.58 2.77
C ALA A 265 -7.10 -5.07 1.47
N LEU A 266 -8.44 -5.12 1.42
CA LEU A 266 -9.18 -5.45 0.19
C LEU A 266 -8.91 -4.42 -0.92
N ALA A 267 -9.08 -3.12 -0.63
CA ALA A 267 -8.85 -2.06 -1.61
C ALA A 267 -7.40 -2.02 -2.06
N HIS A 268 -6.45 -2.19 -1.14
CA HIS A 268 -5.02 -2.22 -1.42
C HIS A 268 -4.64 -3.43 -2.29
N GLY A 269 -5.08 -4.64 -1.93
CA GLY A 269 -4.82 -5.84 -2.71
C GLY A 269 -5.40 -5.77 -4.12
N LEU A 270 -6.61 -5.23 -4.28
CA LEU A 270 -7.20 -5.00 -5.59
C LEU A 270 -6.43 -3.95 -6.41
N TYR A 271 -5.96 -2.88 -5.77
CA TYR A 271 -5.08 -1.92 -6.43
C TYR A 271 -3.80 -2.60 -6.93
N ASN A 272 -3.12 -3.37 -6.10
CA ASN A 272 -1.93 -4.11 -6.49
C ASN A 272 -2.20 -5.10 -7.62
N ALA A 273 -3.32 -5.84 -7.57
CA ALA A 273 -3.72 -6.74 -8.63
C ALA A 273 -3.94 -6.03 -9.97
N LEU A 274 -4.54 -4.82 -9.96
CA LEU A 274 -4.71 -4.00 -11.16
C LEU A 274 -3.37 -3.54 -11.73
N VAL A 275 -2.48 -3.02 -10.88
CA VAL A 275 -1.15 -2.56 -11.33
C VAL A 275 -0.34 -3.70 -11.93
N LEU A 276 -0.33 -4.87 -11.25
CA LEU A 276 0.40 -6.04 -11.73
C LEU A 276 -0.21 -6.63 -13.01
N GLY A 277 -1.55 -6.68 -13.09
CA GLY A 277 -2.24 -7.14 -14.30
C GLY A 277 -1.94 -6.27 -15.51
N LEU A 278 -1.84 -4.94 -15.34
CA LEU A 278 -1.47 -4.02 -16.40
C LEU A 278 0.02 -4.10 -16.80
N ALA A 279 0.90 -4.40 -15.83
CA ALA A 279 2.33 -4.58 -16.11
C ALA A 279 2.66 -5.91 -16.81
N SER A 280 1.73 -6.87 -16.77
CA SER A 280 1.88 -8.21 -17.38
C SER A 280 1.18 -8.33 -18.75
N ALA A 281 0.42 -7.33 -19.18
CA ALA A 281 -0.31 -7.27 -20.45
C ALA A 281 0.51 -6.62 -21.55
#